data_74a8728ef39f11bf358e2604d506f5de
#
_entry.id   74a8728ef39f11bf358e2604d506f5de
#
_cell.length_a   1.000
_cell.length_b   1.000
_cell.length_c   1.000
_cell.angle_alpha   90.00
_cell.angle_beta   90.00
_cell.angle_gamma   90.00
#
_symmetry.space_group_name_H-M   'P 1'
#
loop_
_entity.id
_entity.type
_entity.pdbx_description
1 polymer ?
#
loop_
_entity_poly.entity_id
_entity_poly.type
_entity_poly.pdbx_seq_one_letter_code
_entity_poly.pdbx_strand_id
1 'polypeptide(L)'
;MRLSLFLVLGCTISVFSYAQKSGSFNGLDMNLGNIYRLSDAKTRSISPENFTGEPGKGGMATLENGSAKDAGRELGLGWKLSPFVVIKPGETFTMADIKGSGAIQHIWMTPTGNWRYSIFRIYWDDEPNPSVESPVGAFFGMGWNEYAHLNSLAVNVNPGSAFNCYWPMPFRKKCRITMQNINTESMVLYYQVDYTLTTVPDDAAYFHAQFRQSNPTVGGNYTLIDGVEGKGQYVGTYMGVGVANNGWWGEGEIKFFMDGDSQFPTINGTGTEDYFCGSYDFDTRQKNEHGERVVEYTEFSTPYVGLHQVIRGDGHYKVMQRFGMYRWHIADPIRFDKNLKVTIQDLGWKGNGTYLKQKSNIHSVVFWYQSEPHGSFPKLPSKDELEIN
;
A
#
# COMPACT_ATOMS: atom_id res chain seq x y z
N MET A 1 2.65 37.74 80.80
CA MET A 1 1.88 37.74 79.58
C MET A 1 2.84 37.75 78.36
N ARG A 2 3.10 36.57 77.72
CA ARG A 2 3.97 36.50 76.55
C ARG A 2 3.05 36.37 75.34
N LEU A 3 3.12 37.32 74.41
CA LEU A 3 2.38 37.31 73.15
C LEU A 3 3.22 36.54 72.11
N SER A 4 2.74 35.40 71.61
CA SER A 4 3.37 34.65 70.53
C SER A 4 2.79 35.11 69.20
N LEU A 5 3.63 35.66 68.35
CA LEU A 5 3.31 36.10 67.01
C LEU A 5 3.45 34.89 66.07
N PHE A 6 2.34 34.39 65.49
CA PHE A 6 2.36 33.36 64.41
C PHE A 6 2.51 34.07 63.06
N LEU A 7 3.66 33.80 62.40
CA LEU A 7 3.90 34.23 61.00
C LEU A 7 3.33 33.15 60.09
N VAL A 8 2.25 33.45 59.35
CA VAL A 8 1.70 32.57 58.31
C VAL A 8 2.44 32.92 57.01
N LEU A 9 3.28 32.00 56.61
CA LEU A 9 3.97 32.06 55.32
C LEU A 9 3.01 31.54 54.21
N GLY A 10 2.39 32.41 53.44
CA GLY A 10 1.57 32.09 52.29
C GLY A 10 2.42 31.66 51.09
N CYS A 11 2.51 30.37 50.82
CA CYS A 11 3.08 29.86 49.55
C CYS A 11 2.05 30.07 48.42
N THR A 12 2.27 31.08 47.59
CA THR A 12 1.55 31.22 46.31
C THR A 12 2.15 30.25 45.30
N ILE A 13 1.46 29.14 45.07
CA ILE A 13 1.77 28.20 43.97
C ILE A 13 1.27 28.85 42.67
N SER A 14 2.21 29.41 41.88
CA SER A 14 1.91 29.84 40.52
C SER A 14 1.76 28.60 39.62
N VAL A 15 0.53 28.18 39.35
CA VAL A 15 0.22 27.17 38.35
C VAL A 15 0.40 27.80 36.97
N PHE A 16 1.55 27.58 36.36
CA PHE A 16 1.72 27.86 34.93
C PHE A 16 0.88 26.86 34.15
N SER A 17 -0.36 27.25 33.79
CA SER A 17 -1.10 26.57 32.75
C SER A 17 -0.36 26.80 31.43
N TYR A 18 0.39 25.80 30.99
CA TYR A 18 0.77 25.71 29.58
C TYR A 18 -0.53 25.46 28.80
N ALA A 19 -1.13 26.53 28.31
CA ALA A 19 -2.12 26.43 27.25
C ALA A 19 -1.38 25.86 26.04
N GLN A 20 -1.56 24.56 25.81
CA GLN A 20 -1.15 23.92 24.57
C GLN A 20 -1.88 24.69 23.45
N LYS A 21 -1.16 25.52 22.70
CA LYS A 21 -1.68 26.13 21.48
C LYS A 21 -2.17 24.94 20.64
N SER A 22 -3.46 24.73 20.58
CA SER A 22 -4.03 23.83 19.58
C SER A 22 -3.58 24.38 18.24
N GLY A 23 -2.64 23.68 17.59
CA GLY A 23 -2.20 24.06 16.26
C GLY A 23 -3.44 24.24 15.38
N SER A 24 -3.46 25.27 14.55
CA SER A 24 -4.55 25.46 13.59
C SER A 24 -4.66 24.19 12.75
N PHE A 25 -5.89 23.74 12.47
CA PHE A 25 -6.14 22.56 11.64
C PHE A 25 -5.46 22.73 10.28
N ASN A 26 -4.57 21.79 9.92
CA ASN A 26 -3.71 21.88 8.75
C ASN A 26 -4.34 21.30 7.46
N GLY A 27 -5.58 20.80 7.51
CA GLY A 27 -6.29 20.23 6.35
C GLY A 27 -5.90 18.78 6.01
N LEU A 28 -5.06 18.13 6.84
CA LEU A 28 -4.79 16.69 6.76
C LEU A 28 -5.78 15.90 7.62
N ASP A 29 -5.75 14.57 7.54
CA ASP A 29 -6.59 13.64 8.30
C ASP A 29 -8.10 13.89 8.12
N MET A 30 -8.49 14.23 6.88
CA MET A 30 -9.89 14.51 6.55
C MET A 30 -10.74 13.24 6.62
N ASN A 31 -11.87 13.36 7.29
CA ASN A 31 -12.88 12.31 7.40
C ASN A 31 -14.28 12.91 7.55
N LEU A 32 -15.32 12.09 7.53
CA LEU A 32 -16.71 12.58 7.63
C LEU A 32 -16.99 13.37 8.92
N GLY A 33 -16.21 13.16 9.98
CA GLY A 33 -16.36 13.89 11.25
C GLY A 33 -15.74 15.28 11.26
N ASN A 34 -14.89 15.62 10.28
CA ASN A 34 -14.18 16.90 10.24
C ASN A 34 -14.12 17.58 8.86
N ILE A 35 -14.74 17.00 7.81
CA ILE A 35 -14.68 17.52 6.44
C ILE A 35 -15.25 18.95 6.28
N TYR A 36 -16.06 19.40 7.23
CA TYR A 36 -16.62 20.75 7.29
C TYR A 36 -15.61 21.80 7.80
N ARG A 37 -14.45 21.38 8.34
CA ARG A 37 -13.44 22.31 8.86
C ARG A 37 -12.63 22.90 7.71
N LEU A 38 -12.44 24.20 7.77
CA LEU A 38 -11.59 24.93 6.81
C LEU A 38 -10.17 25.06 7.35
N SER A 39 -9.21 25.14 6.44
CA SER A 39 -7.78 25.35 6.71
C SER A 39 -7.14 26.22 5.64
N ASP A 40 -5.90 26.64 5.86
CA ASP A 40 -5.09 27.36 4.86
C ASP A 40 -4.39 26.42 3.86
N ALA A 41 -4.62 25.13 3.94
CA ALA A 41 -4.08 24.12 3.04
C ALA A 41 -4.47 24.39 1.57
N LYS A 42 -3.56 24.06 0.65
CA LYS A 42 -3.76 24.28 -0.78
C LYS A 42 -3.88 22.95 -1.50
N THR A 43 -5.05 22.66 -2.04
CA THR A 43 -5.27 21.50 -2.92
C THR A 43 -4.57 21.72 -4.26
N ARG A 44 -3.90 20.65 -4.73
CA ARG A 44 -3.22 20.59 -6.04
C ARG A 44 -3.45 19.22 -6.66
N SER A 45 -3.28 19.15 -7.97
CA SER A 45 -3.35 17.89 -8.71
C SER A 45 -2.37 17.90 -9.88
N ILE A 46 -1.69 16.78 -10.07
CA ILE A 46 -0.84 16.52 -11.24
C ILE A 46 -1.49 15.43 -12.08
N SER A 47 -1.59 15.69 -13.38
CA SER A 47 -2.08 14.75 -14.38
C SER A 47 -1.44 15.08 -15.75
N PRO A 48 -1.64 14.28 -16.79
CA PRO A 48 -1.17 14.65 -18.14
C PRO A 48 -1.82 15.93 -18.70
N GLU A 49 -2.94 16.39 -18.14
CA GLU A 49 -3.54 17.70 -18.46
C GLU A 49 -2.96 18.85 -17.62
N ASN A 50 -2.14 18.56 -16.58
CA ASN A 50 -1.38 19.54 -15.79
C ASN A 50 -0.16 18.88 -15.16
N PHE A 51 0.95 18.80 -15.87
CA PHE A 51 2.18 18.12 -15.40
C PHE A 51 2.87 18.79 -14.21
N THR A 52 2.59 20.05 -13.95
CA THR A 52 3.26 20.80 -12.87
C THR A 52 2.41 20.89 -11.59
N GLY A 53 1.09 20.68 -11.69
CA GLY A 53 0.16 20.93 -10.60
C GLY A 53 -0.01 22.42 -10.24
N GLU A 54 0.54 23.35 -11.06
CA GLU A 54 0.43 24.78 -10.82
C GLU A 54 -1.00 25.30 -11.04
N PRO A 55 -1.41 26.29 -10.25
CA PRO A 55 -2.71 26.93 -10.43
C PRO A 55 -2.90 27.51 -11.83
N GLY A 56 -4.04 27.23 -12.44
CA GLY A 56 -4.41 27.78 -13.76
C GLY A 56 -3.64 27.18 -14.93
N LYS A 57 -2.93 26.06 -14.76
CA LYS A 57 -2.14 25.40 -15.80
C LYS A 57 -2.78 24.11 -16.35
N GLY A 58 -3.98 23.78 -15.93
CA GLY A 58 -4.73 22.63 -16.46
C GLY A 58 -5.32 22.90 -17.85
N GLY A 59 -5.37 21.85 -18.70
CA GLY A 59 -5.98 21.93 -20.04
C GLY A 59 -5.24 22.83 -21.05
N MET A 60 -3.94 23.03 -20.87
CA MET A 60 -3.12 23.89 -21.75
C MET A 60 -2.50 23.16 -22.94
N ALA A 61 -2.73 21.85 -23.09
CA ALA A 61 -2.26 21.11 -24.26
C ALA A 61 -2.88 21.66 -25.55
N THR A 62 -2.11 21.60 -26.63
CA THR A 62 -2.53 22.09 -27.97
C THR A 62 -2.71 20.92 -28.94
N LEU A 63 -3.26 21.19 -30.11
CA LEU A 63 -3.36 20.21 -31.20
C LEU A 63 -1.99 19.76 -31.74
N GLU A 64 -0.90 20.45 -31.37
CA GLU A 64 0.46 20.09 -31.78
C GLU A 64 1.08 19.06 -30.79
N ASN A 65 0.84 19.21 -29.48
CA ASN A 65 1.54 18.48 -28.43
C ASN A 65 0.64 17.55 -27.58
N GLY A 66 -0.68 17.60 -27.75
CA GLY A 66 -1.61 16.76 -26.98
C GLY A 66 -1.54 15.29 -27.38
N SER A 67 -1.52 14.37 -26.40
CA SER A 67 -1.51 12.92 -26.64
C SER A 67 -2.79 12.39 -27.31
N ALA A 68 -3.91 13.13 -27.21
CA ALA A 68 -5.20 12.82 -27.86
C ALA A 68 -5.62 13.90 -28.87
N LYS A 69 -4.64 14.59 -29.48
CA LYS A 69 -4.87 15.69 -30.42
C LYS A 69 -5.81 15.35 -31.60
N ASP A 70 -5.69 14.12 -32.10
CA ASP A 70 -6.53 13.67 -33.23
C ASP A 70 -8.00 13.48 -32.80
N ALA A 71 -8.26 13.02 -31.59
CA ALA A 71 -9.59 12.90 -31.03
C ALA A 71 -10.20 14.29 -30.71
N GLY A 72 -9.35 15.20 -30.22
CA GLY A 72 -9.76 16.57 -29.86
C GLY A 72 -9.72 17.60 -30.99
N ARG A 73 -9.37 17.22 -32.23
CA ARG A 73 -9.07 18.12 -33.35
C ARG A 73 -10.17 19.13 -33.67
N GLU A 74 -11.42 18.82 -33.40
CA GLU A 74 -12.57 19.68 -33.68
C GLU A 74 -12.97 20.55 -32.48
N LEU A 75 -12.38 20.31 -31.28
CA LEU A 75 -12.75 20.99 -30.05
C LEU A 75 -11.78 22.11 -29.68
N GLY A 76 -10.48 21.92 -29.92
CA GLY A 76 -9.46 22.95 -29.73
C GLY A 76 -8.95 23.09 -28.30
N LEU A 77 -8.37 24.25 -28.02
CA LEU A 77 -7.72 24.55 -26.73
C LEU A 77 -8.72 24.57 -25.56
N GLY A 78 -8.30 24.03 -24.42
CA GLY A 78 -9.12 23.95 -23.20
C GLY A 78 -10.01 22.71 -23.11
N TRP A 79 -10.01 21.89 -24.15
CA TRP A 79 -10.69 20.60 -24.15
C TRP A 79 -9.70 19.46 -23.86
N LYS A 80 -10.20 18.22 -23.80
CA LYS A 80 -9.42 17.01 -23.50
C LYS A 80 -8.43 16.69 -24.62
N LEU A 81 -7.21 17.22 -24.53
CA LEU A 81 -6.15 17.04 -25.53
C LEU A 81 -4.96 16.21 -25.05
N SER A 82 -4.70 16.12 -23.74
CA SER A 82 -3.53 15.39 -23.19
C SER A 82 -3.91 14.47 -22.03
N PRO A 83 -4.83 13.48 -22.20
CA PRO A 83 -5.33 12.70 -21.10
C PRO A 83 -4.39 11.58 -20.61
N PHE A 84 -3.32 11.27 -21.35
CA PHE A 84 -2.41 10.16 -21.05
C PHE A 84 -0.97 10.47 -21.46
N VAL A 85 -0.05 9.64 -21.00
CA VAL A 85 1.32 9.57 -21.49
C VAL A 85 1.61 8.18 -22.05
N VAL A 86 2.60 8.12 -22.96
CA VAL A 86 3.13 6.85 -23.48
C VAL A 86 4.55 6.67 -22.92
N ILE A 87 4.79 5.58 -22.21
CA ILE A 87 6.09 5.24 -21.63
C ILE A 87 6.69 4.10 -22.46
N LYS A 88 7.82 4.37 -23.11
CA LYS A 88 8.49 3.42 -24.00
C LYS A 88 9.19 2.31 -23.22
N PRO A 89 9.55 1.19 -23.87
CA PRO A 89 10.40 0.17 -23.28
C PRO A 89 11.68 0.75 -22.66
N GLY A 90 11.99 0.37 -21.43
CA GLY A 90 13.15 0.83 -20.66
C GLY A 90 13.05 2.26 -20.10
N GLU A 91 12.02 3.02 -20.46
CA GLU A 91 11.85 4.40 -20.01
C GLU A 91 11.37 4.49 -18.56
N THR A 92 11.88 5.48 -17.84
CA THR A 92 11.36 5.91 -16.54
C THR A 92 10.72 7.29 -16.70
N PHE A 93 9.41 7.37 -16.54
CA PHE A 93 8.64 8.61 -16.61
C PHE A 93 8.42 9.18 -15.20
N THR A 94 8.66 10.47 -15.03
CA THR A 94 8.33 11.19 -13.79
C THR A 94 6.87 11.63 -13.82
N MET A 95 6.03 10.98 -13.03
CA MET A 95 4.61 11.28 -12.91
C MET A 95 4.37 12.57 -12.14
N ALA A 96 5.16 12.80 -11.07
CA ALA A 96 5.07 13.99 -10.23
C ALA A 96 6.45 14.37 -9.67
N ASP A 97 6.72 15.67 -9.60
CA ASP A 97 7.88 16.27 -8.91
C ASP A 97 7.36 17.50 -8.14
N ILE A 98 6.97 17.27 -6.89
CA ILE A 98 6.27 18.23 -6.03
C ILE A 98 7.28 18.85 -5.08
N LYS A 99 7.31 20.18 -4.99
CA LYS A 99 8.14 20.95 -4.06
C LYS A 99 7.29 21.56 -2.95
N GLY A 100 7.85 21.66 -1.76
CA GLY A 100 7.18 22.18 -0.57
C GLY A 100 6.79 21.09 0.40
N SER A 101 6.16 21.45 1.51
CA SER A 101 5.63 20.55 2.53
C SER A 101 4.18 20.22 2.25
N GLY A 102 3.79 18.96 2.43
CA GLY A 102 2.41 18.53 2.18
C GLY A 102 2.20 17.02 2.31
N ALA A 103 1.12 16.53 1.72
CA ALA A 103 0.84 15.11 1.66
C ALA A 103 0.13 14.74 0.35
N ILE A 104 0.49 13.58 -0.23
CA ILE A 104 -0.34 12.93 -1.24
C ILE A 104 -1.61 12.45 -0.54
N GLN A 105 -2.77 12.72 -1.13
CA GLN A 105 -4.08 12.34 -0.59
C GLN A 105 -4.74 11.23 -1.40
N HIS A 106 -4.50 11.23 -2.71
CA HIS A 106 -5.08 10.25 -3.61
C HIS A 106 -4.20 10.06 -4.85
N ILE A 107 -4.06 8.83 -5.29
CA ILE A 107 -3.47 8.48 -6.59
C ILE A 107 -4.48 7.62 -7.33
N TRP A 108 -4.89 8.11 -8.49
CA TRP A 108 -5.64 7.33 -9.46
C TRP A 108 -4.80 7.04 -10.68
N MET A 109 -4.90 5.83 -11.23
CA MET A 109 -4.28 5.49 -12.50
C MET A 109 -4.97 4.30 -13.19
N THR A 110 -4.79 4.25 -14.50
CA THR A 110 -5.13 3.07 -15.31
C THR A 110 -4.00 2.81 -16.32
N PRO A 111 -3.03 1.95 -15.94
CA PRO A 111 -1.93 1.57 -16.81
C PRO A 111 -2.35 0.44 -17.75
N THR A 112 -1.95 0.53 -19.03
CA THR A 112 -2.07 -0.59 -19.97
C THR A 112 -0.86 -1.52 -19.90
N GLY A 113 -0.97 -2.69 -20.54
CA GLY A 113 0.13 -3.65 -20.62
C GLY A 113 0.28 -4.55 -19.39
N ASN A 114 1.47 -5.03 -19.14
CA ASN A 114 1.76 -5.93 -18.03
C ASN A 114 2.13 -5.15 -16.76
N TRP A 115 1.28 -5.22 -15.75
CA TRP A 115 1.44 -4.49 -14.49
C TRP A 115 2.58 -5.00 -13.62
N ARG A 116 3.10 -6.19 -13.88
CA ARG A 116 4.30 -6.70 -13.21
C ARG A 116 5.59 -6.09 -13.77
N TYR A 117 5.54 -5.62 -15.01
CA TYR A 117 6.66 -4.97 -15.69
C TYR A 117 6.58 -3.44 -15.68
N SER A 118 5.66 -2.89 -14.92
CA SER A 118 5.48 -1.46 -14.69
C SER A 118 5.87 -1.16 -13.24
N ILE A 119 7.06 -0.57 -13.03
CA ILE A 119 7.63 -0.39 -11.70
C ILE A 119 7.29 1.00 -11.19
N PHE A 120 6.52 1.04 -10.11
CA PHE A 120 6.08 2.25 -9.43
C PHE A 120 7.02 2.59 -8.27
N ARG A 121 7.51 3.86 -8.22
CA ARG A 121 8.40 4.33 -7.14
C ARG A 121 7.99 5.69 -6.64
N ILE A 122 8.18 5.90 -5.33
CA ILE A 122 8.04 7.21 -4.68
C ILE A 122 9.30 7.48 -3.84
N TYR A 123 9.73 8.75 -3.86
CA TYR A 123 10.91 9.24 -3.16
C TYR A 123 10.51 10.47 -2.34
N TRP A 124 10.92 10.51 -1.06
CA TRP A 124 10.64 11.62 -0.15
C TRP A 124 11.88 12.50 0.04
N ASP A 125 11.68 13.80 0.10
CA ASP A 125 12.62 14.81 0.61
C ASP A 125 14.07 14.70 0.08
N ASP A 126 14.19 14.40 -1.24
CA ASP A 126 15.46 14.22 -1.97
C ASP A 126 16.27 12.96 -1.58
N GLU A 127 15.64 11.99 -0.89
CA GLU A 127 16.27 10.70 -0.65
C GLU A 127 16.63 10.01 -2.00
N PRO A 128 17.85 9.44 -2.12
CA PRO A 128 18.28 8.81 -3.35
C PRO A 128 17.62 7.46 -3.61
N ASN A 129 17.27 6.75 -2.53
CA ASN A 129 16.59 5.46 -2.58
C ASN A 129 15.07 5.65 -2.52
N PRO A 130 14.29 4.84 -3.24
CA PRO A 130 12.83 4.91 -3.15
C PRO A 130 12.34 4.40 -1.81
N SER A 131 11.38 5.11 -1.21
CA SER A 131 10.63 4.64 -0.04
C SER A 131 9.43 3.77 -0.43
N VAL A 132 9.01 3.85 -1.68
CA VAL A 132 8.03 2.94 -2.30
C VAL A 132 8.65 2.35 -3.55
N GLU A 133 8.73 1.02 -3.63
CA GLU A 133 9.17 0.31 -4.83
C GLU A 133 8.39 -1.00 -5.00
N SER A 134 7.63 -1.09 -6.10
CA SER A 134 6.80 -2.27 -6.39
C SER A 134 6.41 -2.31 -7.87
N PRO A 135 6.21 -3.51 -8.46
CA PRO A 135 5.32 -3.64 -9.61
C PRO A 135 3.97 -3.00 -9.31
N VAL A 136 3.46 -2.19 -10.25
CA VAL A 136 2.26 -1.39 -10.01
C VAL A 136 1.05 -2.26 -9.67
N GLY A 137 0.87 -3.40 -10.35
CA GLY A 137 -0.22 -4.32 -10.04
C GLY A 137 -0.17 -4.80 -8.60
N ALA A 138 0.99 -5.21 -8.09
CA ALA A 138 1.16 -5.69 -6.73
C ALA A 138 0.89 -4.60 -5.68
N PHE A 139 1.30 -3.35 -5.94
CA PHE A 139 1.00 -2.21 -5.07
C PHE A 139 -0.52 -2.00 -4.89
N PHE A 140 -1.30 -2.23 -5.96
CA PHE A 140 -2.76 -2.10 -5.93
C PHE A 140 -3.51 -3.43 -5.71
N GLY A 141 -2.81 -4.50 -5.27
CA GLY A 141 -3.47 -5.78 -4.98
C GLY A 141 -3.70 -6.68 -6.20
N MET A 142 -3.20 -6.30 -7.37
CA MET A 142 -3.33 -7.04 -8.64
C MET A 142 -2.01 -7.70 -9.06
N GLY A 143 -1.33 -8.33 -8.11
CA GLY A 143 0.01 -8.89 -8.34
C GLY A 143 0.06 -10.06 -9.32
N TRP A 144 -1.07 -10.69 -9.64
CA TRP A 144 -1.19 -11.74 -10.65
C TRP A 144 -1.36 -11.20 -12.09
N ASN A 145 -1.29 -9.87 -12.27
CA ASN A 145 -1.51 -9.23 -13.57
C ASN A 145 -2.91 -9.52 -14.18
N GLU A 146 -3.86 -9.82 -13.32
CA GLU A 146 -5.24 -10.10 -13.67
C GLU A 146 -6.16 -9.24 -12.80
N TYR A 147 -7.21 -8.71 -13.42
CA TYR A 147 -8.18 -7.85 -12.74
C TYR A 147 -9.00 -8.63 -11.72
N ALA A 148 -9.15 -8.06 -10.54
CA ALA A 148 -10.19 -8.39 -9.57
C ALA A 148 -10.75 -7.11 -8.95
N HIS A 149 -12.01 -7.14 -8.53
CA HIS A 149 -12.60 -6.01 -7.82
C HIS A 149 -12.08 -5.98 -6.38
N LEU A 150 -11.44 -4.87 -6.00
CA LEU A 150 -10.98 -4.62 -4.64
C LEU A 150 -11.63 -3.35 -4.11
N ASN A 151 -12.32 -3.46 -2.98
CA ASN A 151 -12.99 -2.33 -2.32
C ASN A 151 -12.56 -2.24 -0.85
N SER A 152 -11.70 -1.28 -0.54
CA SER A 152 -11.20 -1.07 0.82
C SER A 152 -11.00 0.42 1.12
N LEU A 153 -10.62 0.75 2.37
CA LEU A 153 -10.35 2.15 2.73
C LEU A 153 -9.09 2.70 2.10
N ALA A 154 -8.05 1.88 1.93
CA ALA A 154 -6.74 2.35 1.51
C ALA A 154 -6.47 2.16 0.02
N VAL A 155 -6.97 1.08 -0.57
CA VAL A 155 -6.76 0.71 -1.97
C VAL A 155 -8.07 0.24 -2.58
N ASN A 156 -8.40 0.74 -3.77
CA ASN A 156 -9.55 0.28 -4.55
C ASN A 156 -9.14 -0.01 -5.99
N VAL A 157 -9.67 -1.09 -6.54
CA VAL A 157 -9.53 -1.42 -7.96
C VAL A 157 -10.91 -1.61 -8.55
N ASN A 158 -11.32 -0.65 -9.37
CA ASN A 158 -12.64 -0.58 -9.97
C ASN A 158 -12.64 -1.20 -11.38
N PRO A 159 -13.82 -1.53 -11.95
CA PRO A 159 -13.94 -2.06 -13.31
C PRO A 159 -13.14 -1.27 -14.34
N GLY A 160 -12.51 -1.97 -15.27
CA GLY A 160 -11.59 -1.39 -16.25
C GLY A 160 -10.18 -1.16 -15.70
N SER A 161 -9.84 -1.77 -14.57
CA SER A 161 -8.51 -1.67 -13.94
C SER A 161 -8.16 -0.25 -13.51
N ALA A 162 -9.13 0.45 -12.95
CA ALA A 162 -8.94 1.77 -12.36
C ALA A 162 -8.36 1.60 -10.95
N PHE A 163 -7.07 1.83 -10.80
CA PHE A 163 -6.30 1.71 -9.57
C PHE A 163 -6.41 2.99 -8.75
N ASN A 164 -6.74 2.87 -7.46
CA ASN A 164 -6.89 3.99 -6.53
C ASN A 164 -6.14 3.70 -5.23
N CYS A 165 -5.42 4.69 -4.72
CA CYS A 165 -4.73 4.64 -3.45
C CYS A 165 -5.09 5.86 -2.62
N TYR A 166 -5.49 5.64 -1.37
CA TYR A 166 -5.89 6.66 -0.39
C TYR A 166 -4.97 6.68 0.84
N TRP A 167 -3.85 5.94 0.84
CA TRP A 167 -2.86 6.07 1.90
C TRP A 167 -2.40 7.53 1.99
N PRO A 168 -2.49 8.20 3.15
CA PRO A 168 -1.94 9.54 3.33
C PRO A 168 -0.41 9.47 3.30
N MET A 169 0.24 10.27 2.46
CA MET A 169 1.70 10.20 2.28
C MET A 169 2.32 11.57 2.53
N PRO A 170 2.65 11.91 3.78
CA PRO A 170 3.26 13.20 4.12
C PRO A 170 4.72 13.30 3.64
N PHE A 171 5.13 14.52 3.26
CA PHE A 171 6.49 14.89 2.91
C PHE A 171 6.79 16.32 3.36
N ARG A 172 8.06 16.63 3.72
CA ARG A 172 8.41 17.93 4.30
C ARG A 172 9.02 18.91 3.31
N LYS A 173 9.67 18.42 2.26
CA LYS A 173 10.39 19.26 1.28
C LYS A 173 10.00 18.92 -0.15
N LYS A 174 9.88 17.63 -0.46
CA LYS A 174 9.68 17.17 -1.83
C LYS A 174 9.06 15.80 -1.91
N CYS A 175 8.27 15.57 -2.95
CA CYS A 175 7.81 14.25 -3.35
C CYS A 175 8.08 14.04 -4.84
N ARG A 176 8.76 12.93 -5.21
CA ARG A 176 8.95 12.52 -6.59
C ARG A 176 8.33 11.14 -6.81
N ILE A 177 7.47 11.03 -7.82
CA ILE A 177 6.79 9.79 -8.20
C ILE A 177 7.19 9.41 -9.61
N THR A 178 7.57 8.15 -9.82
CA THR A 178 7.99 7.65 -11.13
C THR A 178 7.30 6.34 -11.51
N MET A 179 7.13 6.13 -12.81
CA MET A 179 6.72 4.86 -13.43
C MET A 179 7.79 4.43 -14.42
N GLN A 180 8.37 3.24 -14.24
CA GLN A 180 9.33 2.65 -15.17
C GLN A 180 8.68 1.51 -15.93
N ASN A 181 8.80 1.51 -17.25
CA ASN A 181 8.37 0.42 -18.10
C ASN A 181 9.56 -0.50 -18.41
N ILE A 182 9.62 -1.68 -17.79
CA ILE A 182 10.65 -2.70 -18.08
C ILE A 182 10.18 -3.74 -19.10
N ASN A 183 8.99 -3.55 -19.69
CA ASN A 183 8.46 -4.40 -20.76
C ASN A 183 9.15 -4.11 -22.09
N THR A 184 8.91 -4.97 -23.08
CA THR A 184 9.36 -4.84 -24.48
C THR A 184 8.44 -3.96 -25.33
N GLU A 185 7.25 -3.63 -24.83
CA GLU A 185 6.27 -2.83 -25.51
C GLU A 185 5.97 -1.54 -24.74
N SER A 186 5.53 -0.50 -25.44
CA SER A 186 5.12 0.74 -24.82
C SER A 186 3.86 0.55 -23.99
N MET A 187 3.77 1.26 -22.86
CA MET A 187 2.57 1.35 -22.05
C MET A 187 1.92 2.71 -22.17
N VAL A 188 0.60 2.77 -22.11
CA VAL A 188 -0.17 3.99 -21.96
C VAL A 188 -0.56 4.12 -20.50
N LEU A 189 -0.35 5.31 -19.93
CA LEU A 189 -0.69 5.62 -18.55
C LEU A 189 -1.60 6.83 -18.48
N TYR A 190 -2.84 6.64 -18.04
CA TYR A 190 -3.72 7.68 -17.53
C TYR A 190 -3.50 7.77 -16.02
N TYR A 191 -3.34 8.96 -15.47
CA TYR A 191 -3.12 9.11 -14.04
C TYR A 191 -3.53 10.47 -13.51
N GLN A 192 -3.79 10.53 -12.21
CA GLN A 192 -3.95 11.75 -11.44
C GLN A 192 -3.39 11.55 -10.04
N VAL A 193 -2.59 12.51 -9.58
CA VAL A 193 -2.02 12.57 -8.24
C VAL A 193 -2.57 13.80 -7.55
N ASP A 194 -3.45 13.61 -6.58
CA ASP A 194 -4.05 14.68 -5.78
C ASP A 194 -3.27 14.84 -4.47
N TYR A 195 -2.88 16.07 -4.17
CA TYR A 195 -2.09 16.38 -2.99
C TYR A 195 -2.48 17.70 -2.34
N THR A 196 -2.08 17.85 -1.10
CA THR A 196 -2.29 19.04 -0.29
C THR A 196 -0.95 19.64 0.12
N LEU A 197 -0.72 20.92 -0.17
CA LEU A 197 0.40 21.68 0.36
C LEU A 197 -0.02 22.34 1.68
N THR A 198 0.67 21.97 2.76
CA THR A 198 0.40 22.43 4.12
C THR A 198 1.56 22.09 5.04
N THR A 199 1.54 22.59 6.26
CA THR A 199 2.49 22.19 7.29
C THR A 199 2.22 20.75 7.72
N VAL A 200 3.24 19.91 7.61
CA VAL A 200 3.21 18.51 8.08
C VAL A 200 3.60 18.48 9.56
N PRO A 201 2.87 17.77 10.43
CA PRO A 201 3.22 17.62 11.85
C PRO A 201 4.61 17.00 12.03
N ASP A 202 5.33 17.41 13.09
CA ASP A 202 6.68 16.91 13.37
C ASP A 202 6.74 15.42 13.67
N ASP A 203 5.65 14.86 14.20
CA ASP A 203 5.48 13.44 14.51
C ASP A 203 4.97 12.60 13.32
N ALA A 204 4.69 13.20 12.17
CA ALA A 204 4.31 12.47 10.97
C ALA A 204 5.50 11.70 10.40
N ALA A 205 5.31 10.39 10.21
CA ALA A 205 6.27 9.51 9.58
C ALA A 205 6.02 9.41 8.06
N TYR A 206 7.04 8.98 7.31
CA TYR A 206 6.95 8.81 5.86
C TYR A 206 6.36 7.45 5.50
N PHE A 207 5.58 7.43 4.45
CA PHE A 207 4.98 6.21 3.91
C PHE A 207 5.99 5.39 3.12
N HIS A 208 5.98 4.06 3.33
CA HIS A 208 6.83 3.11 2.65
C HIS A 208 6.01 1.95 2.10
N ALA A 209 6.48 1.39 0.98
CA ALA A 209 5.94 0.14 0.45
C ALA A 209 7.04 -0.66 -0.26
N GLN A 210 7.16 -1.95 0.07
CA GLN A 210 8.19 -2.82 -0.49
C GLN A 210 7.60 -4.10 -1.04
N PHE A 211 7.94 -4.39 -2.30
CA PHE A 211 7.63 -5.66 -2.95
C PHE A 211 8.68 -6.72 -2.61
N ARG A 212 8.21 -7.94 -2.36
CA ARG A 212 9.04 -9.14 -2.31
C ARG A 212 8.38 -10.30 -3.04
N GLN A 213 9.21 -11.25 -3.48
CA GLN A 213 8.76 -12.49 -4.13
C GLN A 213 9.68 -13.64 -3.78
N SER A 214 9.12 -14.84 -3.68
CA SER A 214 9.83 -16.11 -3.65
C SER A 214 9.06 -17.13 -4.48
N ASN A 215 9.71 -17.69 -5.48
CA ASN A 215 9.14 -18.70 -6.39
C ASN A 215 10.21 -19.75 -6.73
N PRO A 216 10.16 -20.94 -6.12
CA PRO A 216 9.31 -21.32 -4.99
C PRO A 216 9.79 -20.76 -3.64
N THR A 217 8.96 -20.85 -2.60
CA THR A 217 9.38 -20.59 -1.24
C THR A 217 10.39 -21.63 -0.77
N VAL A 218 11.31 -21.21 0.10
CA VAL A 218 12.38 -22.07 0.60
C VAL A 218 12.19 -22.35 2.10
N GLY A 219 12.27 -23.62 2.48
CA GLY A 219 12.19 -24.01 3.88
C GLY A 219 10.80 -23.89 4.52
N GLY A 220 9.76 -23.61 3.75
CA GLY A 220 8.39 -23.42 4.24
C GLY A 220 8.22 -22.10 5.01
N ASN A 221 8.99 -21.08 4.66
CA ASN A 221 8.91 -19.75 5.27
C ASN A 221 9.15 -18.67 4.20
N TYR A 222 8.40 -17.57 4.31
CA TYR A 222 8.50 -16.42 3.42
C TYR A 222 8.75 -15.15 4.23
N THR A 223 9.73 -14.36 3.83
CA THR A 223 10.02 -13.06 4.45
C THR A 223 9.21 -11.97 3.75
N LEU A 224 8.24 -11.42 4.46
CA LEU A 224 7.45 -10.27 4.01
C LEU A 224 8.30 -9.00 4.00
N ILE A 225 9.03 -8.75 5.09
CA ILE A 225 9.99 -7.64 5.23
C ILE A 225 11.03 -7.98 6.31
N ASP A 226 12.24 -7.47 6.16
CA ASP A 226 13.29 -7.43 7.19
C ASP A 226 14.22 -6.25 6.96
N GLY A 227 15.09 -5.97 7.94
CA GLY A 227 16.04 -4.88 7.86
C GLY A 227 15.41 -3.48 7.98
N VAL A 228 14.19 -3.38 8.49
CA VAL A 228 13.61 -2.08 8.85
C VAL A 228 14.21 -1.64 10.18
N GLU A 229 14.87 -0.47 10.16
CA GLU A 229 15.54 0.13 11.32
C GLU A 229 14.90 1.48 11.62
N GLY A 230 14.75 1.81 12.91
CA GLY A 230 14.13 3.04 13.39
C GLY A 230 12.72 2.85 13.90
N LYS A 231 12.05 3.95 14.23
CA LYS A 231 10.69 3.97 14.76
C LYS A 231 9.66 4.02 13.64
N GLY A 232 8.60 3.21 13.79
CA GLY A 232 7.54 3.18 12.79
C GLY A 232 6.30 2.38 13.19
N GLN A 233 5.44 2.17 12.20
CA GLN A 233 4.24 1.34 12.34
C GLN A 233 3.93 0.62 11.03
N TYR A 234 3.76 -0.68 11.10
CA TYR A 234 3.30 -1.50 9.99
C TYR A 234 1.79 -1.33 9.85
N VAL A 235 1.34 -1.04 8.62
CA VAL A 235 -0.06 -0.70 8.36
C VAL A 235 -0.73 -1.58 7.32
N GLY A 236 -0.01 -2.49 6.66
CA GLY A 236 -0.69 -3.38 5.73
C GLY A 236 0.16 -4.40 5.01
N THR A 237 -0.54 -5.40 4.51
CA THR A 237 -0.02 -6.46 3.66
C THR A 237 -0.97 -6.67 2.48
N TYR A 238 -0.43 -6.69 1.28
CA TYR A 238 -0.99 -7.44 0.16
C TYR A 238 -0.14 -8.70 -0.04
N MET A 239 -0.77 -9.86 -0.27
CA MET A 239 -0.07 -11.11 -0.55
C MET A 239 -0.78 -11.90 -1.63
N GLY A 240 -0.02 -12.31 -2.65
CA GLY A 240 -0.44 -13.29 -3.64
C GLY A 240 0.18 -14.65 -3.34
N VAL A 241 -0.60 -15.71 -3.39
CA VAL A 241 -0.16 -17.10 -3.19
C VAL A 241 -0.56 -17.95 -4.38
N GLY A 242 0.42 -18.54 -5.05
CA GLY A 242 0.23 -19.57 -6.08
C GLY A 242 0.58 -20.93 -5.49
N VAL A 243 -0.41 -21.80 -5.39
CA VAL A 243 -0.34 -23.06 -4.63
C VAL A 243 0.37 -24.15 -5.44
N ALA A 244 1.37 -24.78 -4.85
CA ALA A 244 2.15 -25.84 -5.49
C ALA A 244 1.69 -27.27 -5.16
N ASN A 245 0.79 -27.44 -4.19
CA ASN A 245 0.32 -28.75 -3.73
C ASN A 245 -1.22 -28.84 -3.72
N ASN A 246 -1.76 -30.06 -3.80
CA ASN A 246 -3.17 -30.27 -3.50
C ASN A 246 -3.43 -30.18 -1.98
N GLY A 247 -4.66 -29.89 -1.60
CA GLY A 247 -5.10 -29.74 -0.22
C GLY A 247 -5.10 -28.29 0.24
N TRP A 248 -5.48 -28.08 1.50
CA TRP A 248 -5.47 -26.77 2.12
C TRP A 248 -4.03 -26.23 2.28
N TRP A 249 -3.82 -24.98 1.96
CA TRP A 249 -2.51 -24.36 1.81
C TRP A 249 -2.20 -23.27 2.87
N GLY A 250 -3.18 -22.86 3.65
CA GLY A 250 -3.11 -21.62 4.42
C GLY A 250 -2.92 -21.79 5.94
N GLU A 251 -2.21 -22.83 6.39
CA GLU A 251 -1.90 -23.08 7.83
C GLU A 251 -0.77 -22.19 8.37
N GLY A 252 -0.09 -21.43 7.51
CA GLY A 252 1.12 -20.71 7.86
C GLY A 252 0.88 -19.52 8.77
N GLU A 253 1.60 -19.46 9.88
CA GLU A 253 1.55 -18.35 10.85
C GLU A 253 2.36 -17.15 10.37
N ILE A 254 1.78 -15.94 10.46
CA ILE A 254 2.55 -14.70 10.35
C ILE A 254 3.22 -14.36 11.68
N LYS A 255 4.45 -13.81 11.61
CA LYS A 255 5.28 -13.50 12.78
C LYS A 255 5.89 -12.11 12.65
N PHE A 256 5.69 -11.28 13.67
CA PHE A 256 6.28 -9.96 13.77
C PHE A 256 7.36 -9.96 14.85
N PHE A 257 8.61 -9.83 14.41
CA PHE A 257 9.77 -9.67 15.27
C PHE A 257 10.08 -8.17 15.37
N MET A 258 10.06 -7.63 16.58
CA MET A 258 10.17 -6.19 16.83
C MET A 258 11.16 -5.92 17.97
N ASP A 259 11.81 -4.77 17.90
CA ASP A 259 12.52 -4.14 19.02
C ASP A 259 13.57 -4.99 19.72
N GLY A 260 14.22 -5.89 18.97
CA GLY A 260 15.26 -6.76 19.45
C GLY A 260 14.82 -8.23 19.63
N ASP A 261 13.61 -8.58 19.24
CA ASP A 261 13.21 -9.99 19.15
C ASP A 261 14.17 -10.78 18.27
N SER A 262 14.55 -11.97 18.71
CA SER A 262 15.51 -12.81 17.98
C SER A 262 14.97 -14.21 17.65
N GLN A 263 14.73 -15.02 18.66
CA GLN A 263 14.26 -16.41 18.48
C GLN A 263 12.75 -16.49 18.37
N PHE A 264 12.03 -15.70 19.13
CA PHE A 264 10.55 -15.69 19.16
C PHE A 264 10.03 -14.30 18.84
N PRO A 265 8.90 -14.20 18.10
CA PRO A 265 8.28 -12.92 17.76
C PRO A 265 7.45 -12.38 18.92
N THR A 266 7.28 -11.06 18.98
CA THR A 266 6.31 -10.42 19.87
C THR A 266 4.87 -10.73 19.45
N ILE A 267 4.59 -10.79 18.13
CA ILE A 267 3.26 -11.17 17.63
C ILE A 267 3.41 -12.41 16.75
N ASN A 268 2.57 -13.42 17.05
CA ASN A 268 2.47 -14.66 16.28
C ASN A 268 1.00 -14.91 15.93
N GLY A 269 0.71 -15.12 14.65
CA GLY A 269 -0.62 -15.50 14.17
C GLY A 269 -0.90 -16.98 14.35
N THR A 270 -2.05 -17.43 13.89
CA THR A 270 -2.51 -18.83 14.01
C THR A 270 -2.66 -19.54 12.67
N GLY A 271 -2.79 -18.77 11.56
CA GLY A 271 -2.90 -19.29 10.20
C GLY A 271 -2.88 -18.16 9.19
N THR A 272 -2.71 -18.48 7.93
CA THR A 272 -2.74 -17.49 6.85
C THR A 272 -4.13 -16.89 6.68
N GLU A 273 -5.18 -17.74 6.64
CA GLU A 273 -6.56 -17.27 6.56
C GLU A 273 -6.96 -16.43 7.77
N ASP A 274 -6.49 -16.79 8.96
CA ASP A 274 -6.73 -16.05 10.21
C ASP A 274 -6.12 -14.66 10.15
N TYR A 275 -4.90 -14.55 9.62
CA TYR A 275 -4.25 -13.26 9.43
C TYR A 275 -5.05 -12.37 8.49
N PHE A 276 -5.59 -12.89 7.41
CA PHE A 276 -6.47 -12.17 6.49
C PHE A 276 -7.94 -12.15 6.95
N CYS A 277 -8.19 -12.44 8.24
CA CYS A 277 -9.48 -12.38 8.93
C CYS A 277 -10.57 -13.24 8.27
N GLY A 278 -10.17 -14.32 7.60
CA GLY A 278 -11.03 -15.40 7.20
C GLY A 278 -11.05 -16.51 8.26
N SER A 279 -11.65 -17.62 7.94
CA SER A 279 -11.64 -18.82 8.78
C SER A 279 -12.01 -20.04 7.96
N TYR A 280 -11.60 -21.23 8.44
CA TYR A 280 -12.02 -22.51 7.85
C TYR A 280 -11.85 -22.54 6.31
N ASP A 281 -10.63 -22.28 5.87
CA ASP A 281 -10.23 -22.39 4.46
C ASP A 281 -10.92 -21.38 3.52
N PHE A 282 -11.45 -20.28 4.04
CA PHE A 282 -12.31 -19.33 3.32
C PHE A 282 -13.56 -19.97 2.69
N ASP A 283 -14.02 -21.10 3.24
CA ASP A 283 -15.16 -21.84 2.75
C ASP A 283 -16.46 -21.33 3.37
N THR A 284 -17.47 -21.07 2.55
CA THR A 284 -18.80 -20.63 3.02
C THR A 284 -19.54 -21.68 3.86
N ARG A 285 -19.10 -22.93 3.80
CA ARG A 285 -19.80 -24.08 4.44
C ARG A 285 -21.28 -24.22 4.05
N GLN A 286 -21.67 -23.68 2.91
CA GLN A 286 -23.03 -23.77 2.40
C GLN A 286 -23.35 -25.21 1.94
N LYS A 287 -24.64 -25.50 1.91
CA LYS A 287 -25.14 -26.73 1.32
C LYS A 287 -25.93 -26.41 0.05
N ASN A 288 -25.82 -27.26 -0.94
CA ASN A 288 -26.64 -27.17 -2.14
C ASN A 288 -28.11 -27.57 -1.85
N GLU A 289 -28.96 -27.48 -2.84
CA GLU A 289 -30.38 -27.88 -2.77
C GLU A 289 -30.62 -29.36 -2.37
N HIS A 290 -29.60 -30.20 -2.53
CA HIS A 290 -29.64 -31.60 -2.12
C HIS A 290 -29.08 -31.84 -0.70
N GLY A 291 -28.70 -30.78 0.02
CA GLY A 291 -28.13 -30.85 1.37
C GLY A 291 -26.66 -31.27 1.41
N GLU A 292 -25.99 -31.38 0.27
CA GLU A 292 -24.58 -31.70 0.16
C GLU A 292 -23.73 -30.42 0.40
N ARG A 293 -22.59 -30.57 1.11
CA ARG A 293 -21.68 -29.45 1.34
C ARG A 293 -21.03 -29.00 0.03
N VAL A 294 -21.20 -27.71 -0.29
CA VAL A 294 -20.45 -27.04 -1.37
C VAL A 294 -19.13 -26.55 -0.77
N VAL A 295 -18.02 -27.11 -1.22
CA VAL A 295 -16.68 -26.70 -0.81
C VAL A 295 -16.13 -25.75 -1.86
N GLU A 296 -16.13 -24.44 -1.55
CA GLU A 296 -15.77 -23.40 -2.49
C GLU A 296 -15.16 -22.19 -1.77
N TYR A 297 -14.05 -21.67 -2.31
CA TYR A 297 -13.49 -20.41 -1.85
C TYR A 297 -14.46 -19.26 -2.16
N THR A 298 -14.63 -18.37 -1.19
CA THR A 298 -15.51 -17.22 -1.36
C THR A 298 -14.69 -15.93 -1.34
N GLU A 299 -14.70 -15.23 -2.46
CA GLU A 299 -14.13 -13.90 -2.57
C GLU A 299 -14.91 -12.90 -1.72
N PHE A 300 -14.19 -12.07 -1.02
CA PHE A 300 -14.75 -10.96 -0.27
C PHE A 300 -13.79 -9.78 -0.23
N SER A 301 -14.34 -8.58 -0.11
CA SER A 301 -13.60 -7.34 0.00
C SER A 301 -14.31 -6.44 1.01
N THR A 302 -13.62 -6.04 2.07
CA THR A 302 -14.13 -5.22 3.17
C THR A 302 -13.22 -4.00 3.39
N PRO A 303 -13.60 -3.02 4.21
CA PRO A 303 -12.75 -1.85 4.45
C PRO A 303 -11.31 -2.14 4.87
N TYR A 304 -11.05 -3.25 5.56
CA TYR A 304 -9.74 -3.55 6.14
C TYR A 304 -9.09 -4.84 5.65
N VAL A 305 -9.88 -5.80 5.18
CA VAL A 305 -9.40 -7.15 4.83
C VAL A 305 -10.15 -7.73 3.64
N GLY A 306 -9.52 -8.66 2.92
CA GLY A 306 -10.18 -9.39 1.85
C GLY A 306 -9.35 -10.53 1.28
N LEU A 307 -10.06 -11.52 0.78
CA LEU A 307 -9.66 -12.46 -0.25
C LEU A 307 -10.37 -11.99 -1.53
N HIS A 308 -9.78 -11.01 -2.21
CA HIS A 308 -10.46 -10.31 -3.30
C HIS A 308 -10.23 -10.95 -4.68
N GLN A 309 -9.32 -11.92 -4.75
CA GLN A 309 -8.98 -12.58 -6.00
C GLN A 309 -8.75 -14.08 -5.78
N VAL A 310 -9.51 -14.91 -6.48
CA VAL A 310 -9.36 -16.37 -6.55
C VAL A 310 -9.32 -16.78 -7.99
N ILE A 311 -8.14 -17.15 -8.48
CA ILE A 311 -7.93 -17.68 -9.83
C ILE A 311 -7.89 -19.20 -9.71
N ARG A 312 -8.94 -19.86 -10.16
CA ARG A 312 -9.12 -21.31 -10.05
C ARG A 312 -8.53 -22.01 -11.26
N GLY A 313 -7.77 -23.07 -10.99
CA GLY A 313 -7.37 -24.02 -12.00
C GLY A 313 -8.51 -25.02 -12.28
N ASP A 314 -8.59 -26.08 -11.49
CA ASP A 314 -9.40 -27.25 -11.72
C ASP A 314 -10.21 -27.72 -10.48
N GLY A 315 -10.62 -26.81 -9.63
CA GLY A 315 -11.48 -27.05 -8.46
C GLY A 315 -10.86 -26.69 -7.12
N HIS A 316 -11.57 -27.03 -6.03
CA HIS A 316 -11.15 -26.71 -4.66
C HIS A 316 -9.97 -27.59 -4.20
N TYR A 317 -9.06 -27.02 -3.39
CA TYR A 317 -7.85 -27.69 -2.90
C TYR A 317 -6.93 -28.28 -3.96
N LYS A 318 -6.88 -27.67 -5.14
CA LYS A 318 -6.05 -28.12 -6.24
C LYS A 318 -4.79 -27.26 -6.39
N VAL A 319 -3.72 -27.88 -6.85
CA VAL A 319 -2.51 -27.21 -7.29
C VAL A 319 -2.80 -26.20 -8.40
N MET A 320 -1.92 -25.23 -8.60
CA MET A 320 -2.02 -24.17 -9.60
C MET A 320 -3.09 -23.10 -9.35
N GLN A 321 -3.79 -23.15 -8.24
CA GLN A 321 -4.70 -22.06 -7.84
C GLN A 321 -3.88 -20.87 -7.35
N ARG A 322 -4.41 -19.66 -7.59
CA ARG A 322 -3.78 -18.40 -7.21
C ARG A 322 -4.75 -17.55 -6.41
N PHE A 323 -4.25 -16.94 -5.37
CA PHE A 323 -5.02 -16.14 -4.44
C PHE A 323 -4.40 -14.75 -4.29
N GLY A 324 -5.24 -13.72 -4.18
CA GLY A 324 -4.86 -12.37 -3.80
C GLY A 324 -5.60 -11.95 -2.54
N MET A 325 -4.84 -11.56 -1.50
CA MET A 325 -5.37 -11.21 -0.20
C MET A 325 -4.78 -9.89 0.28
N TYR A 326 -5.54 -9.16 1.08
CA TYR A 326 -5.03 -7.96 1.74
C TYR A 326 -5.52 -7.83 3.18
N ARG A 327 -4.70 -7.20 4.02
CA ARG A 327 -5.07 -6.72 5.35
C ARG A 327 -4.46 -5.35 5.59
N TRP A 328 -5.29 -4.39 6.00
CA TRP A 328 -4.88 -3.04 6.37
C TRP A 328 -5.04 -2.85 7.88
N HIS A 329 -3.93 -2.63 8.58
CA HIS A 329 -3.86 -2.36 10.01
C HIS A 329 -4.10 -0.85 10.28
N ILE A 330 -5.24 -0.32 9.84
CA ILE A 330 -5.57 1.11 10.02
C ILE A 330 -6.04 1.38 11.45
N ALA A 331 -6.90 0.49 11.97
CA ALA A 331 -7.40 0.60 13.35
C ALA A 331 -6.45 -0.04 14.39
N ASP A 332 -5.59 -0.95 13.95
CA ASP A 332 -4.69 -1.78 14.76
C ASP A 332 -3.23 -1.74 14.26
N PRO A 333 -2.62 -0.55 14.00
CA PRO A 333 -1.26 -0.47 13.48
C PRO A 333 -0.26 -1.15 14.42
N ILE A 334 0.66 -1.93 13.84
CA ILE A 334 1.68 -2.67 14.58
C ILE A 334 2.90 -1.77 14.73
N ARG A 335 3.09 -1.23 15.93
CA ARG A 335 4.11 -0.23 16.26
C ARG A 335 5.41 -0.89 16.66
N PHE A 336 6.52 -0.28 16.23
CA PHE A 336 7.88 -0.66 16.63
C PHE A 336 8.72 0.60 16.88
N ASP A 337 9.69 0.50 17.79
CA ASP A 337 10.53 1.64 18.19
C ASP A 337 11.97 1.55 17.63
N LYS A 338 12.45 0.33 17.29
CA LYS A 338 13.85 0.14 16.88
C LYS A 338 14.01 -0.60 15.56
N ASN A 339 13.29 -1.69 15.37
CA ASN A 339 13.39 -2.50 14.16
C ASN A 339 12.15 -3.38 13.97
N LEU A 340 11.97 -3.83 12.73
CA LEU A 340 10.88 -4.74 12.35
C LEU A 340 11.37 -5.76 11.34
N LYS A 341 10.99 -7.02 11.58
CA LYS A 341 11.04 -8.13 10.62
C LYS A 341 9.70 -8.85 10.65
N VAL A 342 9.15 -9.17 9.48
CA VAL A 342 7.90 -9.93 9.37
C VAL A 342 8.09 -11.12 8.45
N THR A 343 7.67 -12.29 8.90
CA THR A 343 7.69 -13.52 8.11
C THR A 343 6.32 -14.19 8.16
N ILE A 344 6.03 -15.03 7.17
CA ILE A 344 4.87 -15.91 7.16
C ILE A 344 5.31 -17.32 6.76
N GLN A 345 4.79 -18.35 7.42
CA GLN A 345 5.06 -19.72 7.06
C GLN A 345 4.26 -20.11 5.81
N ASP A 346 4.83 -20.98 4.98
CA ASP A 346 4.17 -21.59 3.83
C ASP A 346 3.86 -23.04 4.15
N LEU A 347 2.70 -23.25 4.79
CA LEU A 347 2.31 -24.55 5.36
C LEU A 347 0.94 -24.99 4.83
N GLY A 348 0.83 -26.29 4.61
CA GLY A 348 -0.41 -27.01 4.36
C GLY A 348 -0.42 -28.34 5.11
N TRP A 349 -1.16 -29.35 4.61
CA TRP A 349 -1.32 -30.64 5.25
C TRP A 349 -0.73 -31.79 4.43
N LYS A 350 -0.17 -32.78 5.15
CA LYS A 350 0.12 -34.12 4.62
C LYS A 350 -1.07 -35.05 4.85
N GLY A 351 -1.16 -36.12 4.05
CA GLY A 351 -2.22 -37.11 4.18
C GLY A 351 -2.28 -37.85 5.52
N ASN A 352 -1.20 -37.80 6.31
CA ASN A 352 -1.13 -38.39 7.65
C ASN A 352 -1.56 -37.43 8.78
N GLY A 353 -2.10 -36.26 8.45
CA GLY A 353 -2.54 -35.27 9.45
C GLY A 353 -1.43 -34.46 10.10
N THR A 354 -0.26 -34.37 9.48
CA THR A 354 0.82 -33.49 9.92
C THR A 354 1.04 -32.35 8.94
N TYR A 355 1.64 -31.23 9.41
CA TYR A 355 1.91 -30.08 8.55
C TYR A 355 2.91 -30.40 7.44
N LEU A 356 2.67 -29.81 6.28
CA LEU A 356 3.53 -29.85 5.09
C LEU A 356 4.16 -28.49 4.86
N LYS A 357 5.49 -28.41 4.88
CA LYS A 357 6.20 -27.24 4.32
C LYS A 357 5.99 -27.23 2.81
N GLN A 358 5.37 -26.20 2.31
CA GLN A 358 5.06 -26.07 0.88
C GLN A 358 6.20 -25.39 0.10
N LYS A 359 6.00 -25.28 -1.20
CA LYS A 359 6.89 -24.61 -2.15
C LYS A 359 6.08 -23.69 -3.07
N SER A 360 5.24 -22.86 -2.46
CA SER A 360 4.33 -21.98 -3.17
C SER A 360 5.08 -20.85 -3.88
N ASN A 361 4.46 -20.27 -4.90
CA ASN A 361 4.87 -18.99 -5.45
C ASN A 361 4.20 -17.89 -4.61
N ILE A 362 4.98 -17.18 -3.82
CA ILE A 362 4.48 -16.10 -2.97
C ILE A 362 5.10 -14.77 -3.40
N HIS A 363 4.26 -13.76 -3.57
CA HIS A 363 4.69 -12.37 -3.67
C HIS A 363 3.86 -11.49 -2.76
N SER A 364 4.43 -10.38 -2.32
CA SER A 364 3.76 -9.47 -1.39
C SER A 364 4.20 -8.03 -1.57
N VAL A 365 3.34 -7.11 -1.13
CA VAL A 365 3.71 -5.74 -0.82
C VAL A 365 3.34 -5.49 0.63
N VAL A 366 4.31 -5.03 1.41
CA VAL A 366 4.07 -4.54 2.77
C VAL A 366 4.05 -3.03 2.77
N PHE A 367 3.21 -2.46 3.63
CA PHE A 367 2.99 -1.03 3.78
C PHE A 367 3.26 -0.64 5.22
N TRP A 368 4.07 0.42 5.42
CA TRP A 368 4.38 0.92 6.76
C TRP A 368 4.72 2.42 6.73
N TYR A 369 4.75 3.02 7.89
CA TYR A 369 5.28 4.36 8.12
C TYR A 369 6.51 4.28 9.01
N GLN A 370 7.56 5.01 8.68
CA GLN A 370 8.73 5.16 9.55
C GLN A 370 9.37 6.54 9.40
N SER A 371 10.23 6.90 10.36
CA SER A 371 11.11 8.05 10.25
C SER A 371 12.18 7.81 9.18
N GLU A 372 12.56 8.86 8.46
CA GLU A 372 13.69 8.86 7.52
C GLU A 372 15.01 9.31 8.22
N PRO A 373 16.19 8.91 7.70
CA PRO A 373 16.38 8.08 6.51
C PRO A 373 16.13 6.58 6.78
N HIS A 374 15.77 5.85 5.72
CA HIS A 374 15.61 4.40 5.77
C HIS A 374 16.80 3.66 5.12
N GLY A 375 16.93 2.36 5.40
CA GLY A 375 17.89 1.48 4.73
C GLY A 375 17.52 1.21 3.27
N SER A 376 18.48 0.84 2.45
CA SER A 376 18.22 0.45 1.05
C SER A 376 17.36 -0.81 0.99
N PHE A 377 16.37 -0.82 0.12
CA PHE A 377 15.55 -2.01 -0.15
C PHE A 377 16.38 -3.10 -0.85
N PRO A 378 16.04 -4.39 -0.68
CA PRO A 378 16.54 -5.44 -1.54
C PRO A 378 16.27 -5.10 -3.00
N LYS A 379 17.19 -5.51 -3.87
CA LYS A 379 16.99 -5.33 -5.31
C LYS A 379 15.70 -6.03 -5.75
N LEU A 380 14.89 -5.32 -6.56
CA LEU A 380 13.73 -5.93 -7.20
C LEU A 380 14.15 -7.16 -8.04
N PRO A 381 13.31 -8.19 -8.11
CA PRO A 381 13.52 -9.30 -9.04
C PRO A 381 13.70 -8.80 -10.46
N SER A 382 14.49 -9.53 -11.25
CA SER A 382 14.65 -9.28 -12.67
C SER A 382 13.32 -9.44 -13.41
N LYS A 383 13.23 -8.97 -14.65
CA LYS A 383 12.03 -9.14 -15.49
C LYS A 383 11.63 -10.62 -15.61
N ASP A 384 12.60 -11.50 -15.82
CA ASP A 384 12.35 -12.94 -15.96
C ASP A 384 11.84 -13.58 -14.65
N GLU A 385 12.36 -13.14 -13.49
CA GLU A 385 11.87 -13.58 -12.19
C GLU A 385 10.48 -13.02 -11.86
N LEU A 386 10.11 -11.85 -12.41
CA LEU A 386 8.77 -11.28 -12.28
C LEU A 386 7.73 -11.96 -13.16
N GLU A 387 8.12 -12.81 -14.11
CA GLU A 387 7.19 -13.54 -14.97
C GLU A 387 6.29 -14.47 -14.14
N ILE A 388 5.02 -14.54 -14.53
CA ILE A 388 4.02 -15.43 -13.92
C ILE A 388 3.84 -16.62 -14.86
N ASN A 389 4.27 -17.78 -14.41
CA ASN A 389 4.10 -19.05 -15.14
C ASN A 389 2.81 -19.74 -14.71
#